data_417e085d881d8c40739cab86874e7d43
#
_entry.id   417e085d881d8c40739cab86874e7d43
#
_cell.length_a   1.000
_cell.length_b   1.000
_cell.length_c   1.000
_cell.angle_alpha   90.00
_cell.angle_beta   90.00
_cell.angle_gamma   90.00
#
_symmetry.space_group_name_H-M   'P 1'
#
loop_
_entity.id
_entity.type
_entity.pdbx_description
1 polymer ?
#
loop_
_entity_poly.entity_id
_entity_poly.type
_entity_poly.pdbx_seq_one_letter_code
_entity_poly.pdbx_strand_id
1 'polypeptide(L)'
;KKLYRRYIYTKKNKLPYVTGKLACSSNLYILKNRSFITNEHSRKISHLLRFKNQGLLTSYKTINSDNPKLTCRLNGLEKFSPTKIILDKDLKIKFNSFILKYKKIKKTIIFHNSKNSLKINHLKKKRSKINLF
;
A
#
# COMPACT_ATOMS: atom_id res chain seq x y z
N LYS A 1 -24.03 -9.69 -13.30
CA LYS A 1 -24.01 -8.56 -12.32
C LYS A 1 -22.74 -8.51 -11.43
N LYS A 2 -22.10 -9.65 -11.04
CA LYS A 2 -20.86 -9.63 -10.22
C LYS A 2 -19.65 -9.01 -10.93
N LEU A 3 -19.50 -9.19 -12.25
CA LEU A 3 -18.35 -8.79 -13.02
C LEU A 3 -18.14 -7.26 -13.03
N TYR A 4 -19.22 -6.50 -13.17
CA TYR A 4 -19.18 -5.02 -13.26
C TYR A 4 -19.45 -4.30 -11.93
N ARG A 5 -19.52 -5.02 -10.81
CA ARG A 5 -19.90 -4.44 -9.50
C ARG A 5 -19.03 -3.22 -9.12
N ARG A 6 -17.71 -3.33 -9.32
CA ARG A 6 -16.76 -2.24 -8.99
C ARG A 6 -16.99 -1.02 -9.88
N TYR A 7 -17.16 -1.24 -11.17
CA TYR A 7 -17.41 -0.18 -12.14
C TYR A 7 -18.73 0.54 -11.85
N ILE A 8 -19.81 -0.22 -11.70
CA ILE A 8 -21.14 0.33 -11.39
C ILE A 8 -21.12 1.14 -10.10
N TYR A 9 -20.49 0.60 -9.03
CA TYR A 9 -20.35 1.31 -7.76
C TYR A 9 -19.63 2.65 -7.92
N THR A 10 -18.48 2.65 -8.58
CA THR A 10 -17.65 3.85 -8.79
C THR A 10 -18.38 4.88 -9.64
N LYS A 11 -19.07 4.45 -10.69
CA LYS A 11 -19.85 5.35 -11.56
C LYS A 11 -21.04 5.97 -10.84
N LYS A 12 -21.79 5.15 -10.09
CA LYS A 12 -22.99 5.62 -9.37
C LYS A 12 -22.64 6.55 -8.21
N ASN A 13 -21.65 6.20 -7.40
CA ASN A 13 -21.36 6.92 -6.16
C ASN A 13 -20.22 7.94 -6.31
N LYS A 14 -19.53 7.99 -7.43
CA LYS A 14 -18.31 8.82 -7.67
C LYS A 14 -17.23 8.62 -6.59
N LEU A 15 -17.21 7.45 -5.94
CA LEU A 15 -16.30 7.05 -4.89
C LEU A 15 -15.47 5.84 -5.33
N PRO A 16 -14.22 5.68 -4.83
CA PRO A 16 -13.44 4.49 -5.11
C PRO A 16 -14.09 3.25 -4.49
N TYR A 17 -14.02 2.12 -5.21
CA TYR A 17 -14.38 0.83 -4.64
C TYR A 17 -13.26 0.32 -3.74
N VAL A 18 -13.51 0.23 -2.43
CA VAL A 18 -12.52 -0.17 -1.43
C VAL A 18 -12.64 -1.66 -1.13
N THR A 19 -11.51 -2.35 -1.07
CA THR A 19 -11.39 -3.75 -0.65
C THR A 19 -10.46 -3.84 0.55
N GLY A 20 -10.96 -4.25 1.71
CA GLY A 20 -10.15 -4.55 2.89
C GLY A 20 -9.50 -5.94 2.79
N LYS A 21 -8.23 -6.06 3.21
CA LYS A 21 -7.54 -7.35 3.39
C LYS A 21 -6.98 -7.41 4.81
N LEU A 22 -7.39 -8.42 5.54
CA LEU A 22 -6.89 -8.73 6.87
C LEU A 22 -6.28 -10.13 6.89
N ALA A 23 -5.15 -10.29 7.55
CA ALA A 23 -4.56 -11.59 7.86
C ALA A 23 -4.60 -11.77 9.38
N CYS A 24 -5.33 -12.75 9.84
CA CYS A 24 -5.44 -13.09 11.26
C CYS A 24 -5.51 -14.61 11.42
N SER A 25 -5.21 -15.09 12.62
CA SER A 25 -5.44 -16.48 13.03
C SER A 25 -6.94 -16.74 13.22
N SER A 26 -7.33 -18.02 13.44
CA SER A 26 -8.73 -18.40 13.69
C SER A 26 -9.35 -17.69 14.91
N ASN A 27 -8.54 -17.36 15.90
CA ASN A 27 -8.94 -16.58 17.09
C ASN A 27 -8.70 -15.07 16.93
N LEU A 28 -8.63 -14.57 15.69
CA LEU A 28 -8.51 -13.16 15.29
C LEU A 28 -7.24 -12.43 15.75
N TYR A 29 -6.21 -13.15 16.19
CA TYR A 29 -4.92 -12.53 16.50
C TYR A 29 -4.14 -12.18 15.24
N ILE A 30 -3.55 -10.99 15.23
CA ILE A 30 -2.55 -10.56 14.27
C ILE A 30 -1.18 -10.80 14.90
N LEU A 31 -0.49 -11.89 14.52
CA LEU A 31 0.78 -12.24 15.11
C LEU A 31 1.86 -11.21 14.74
N LYS A 32 2.56 -10.70 15.75
CA LYS A 32 3.72 -9.81 15.58
C LYS A 32 4.99 -10.55 15.18
N ASN A 33 5.07 -11.85 15.44
CA ASN A 33 6.25 -12.65 15.14
C ASN A 33 6.34 -12.91 13.63
N ARG A 34 7.56 -12.95 13.10
CA ARG A 34 7.88 -13.04 11.66
C ARG A 34 7.33 -14.29 10.93
N SER A 35 6.53 -15.12 11.58
CA SER A 35 5.87 -16.26 10.96
C SER A 35 4.66 -15.83 10.14
N PHE A 36 4.48 -16.48 8.98
CA PHE A 36 3.31 -16.25 8.15
C PHE A 36 2.09 -16.95 8.76
N ILE A 37 1.04 -16.20 9.07
CA ILE A 37 -0.26 -16.76 9.46
C ILE A 37 -0.95 -17.43 8.26
N THR A 38 -0.65 -16.94 7.06
CA THR A 38 -1.30 -17.34 5.82
C THR A 38 -0.45 -18.31 5.02
N ASN A 39 -1.10 -19.31 4.42
CA ASN A 39 -0.47 -20.26 3.52
C ASN A 39 -0.07 -19.61 2.17
N GLU A 40 0.60 -20.37 1.30
CA GLU A 40 1.06 -19.88 0.01
C GLU A 40 -0.11 -19.41 -0.89
N HIS A 41 -1.21 -20.16 -0.91
CA HIS A 41 -2.39 -19.82 -1.69
C HIS A 41 -2.96 -18.44 -1.30
N SER A 42 -3.15 -18.20 -0.01
CA SER A 42 -3.61 -16.90 0.51
C SER A 42 -2.66 -15.76 0.17
N ARG A 43 -1.35 -16.03 0.13
CA ARG A 43 -0.35 -15.03 -0.31
C ARG A 43 -0.47 -14.74 -1.81
N LYS A 44 -0.70 -15.75 -2.66
CA LYS A 44 -0.98 -15.56 -4.10
C LYS A 44 -2.24 -14.71 -4.31
N ILE A 45 -3.32 -14.96 -3.55
CA ILE A 45 -4.54 -14.13 -3.57
C ILE A 45 -4.22 -12.68 -3.19
N SER A 46 -3.37 -12.44 -2.19
CA SER A 46 -2.95 -11.09 -1.82
C SER A 46 -2.21 -10.37 -2.95
N HIS A 47 -1.39 -11.07 -3.72
CA HIS A 47 -0.73 -10.52 -4.92
C HIS A 47 -1.74 -10.25 -6.04
N LEU A 48 -2.72 -11.13 -6.23
CA LEU A 48 -3.80 -10.92 -7.20
C LEU A 48 -4.65 -9.69 -6.85
N LEU A 49 -4.94 -9.46 -5.56
CA LEU A 49 -5.60 -8.24 -5.11
C LEU A 49 -4.78 -6.99 -5.46
N ARG A 50 -3.45 -7.04 -5.32
CA ARG A 50 -2.57 -5.94 -5.73
C ARG A 50 -2.62 -5.68 -7.23
N PHE A 51 -2.66 -6.73 -8.04
CA PHE A 51 -2.85 -6.63 -9.49
C PHE A 51 -4.19 -5.99 -9.86
N LYS A 52 -5.28 -6.41 -9.20
CA LYS A 52 -6.65 -5.97 -9.51
C LYS A 52 -7.00 -4.57 -9.02
N ASN A 53 -6.16 -3.91 -8.23
CA ASN A 53 -6.44 -2.60 -7.66
C ASN A 53 -5.42 -1.56 -8.12
N GLN A 54 -5.89 -0.35 -8.39
CA GLN A 54 -5.05 0.77 -8.84
C GLN A 54 -4.20 1.35 -7.70
N GLY A 55 -4.72 1.33 -6.47
CA GLY A 55 -4.07 1.85 -5.28
C GLY A 55 -4.01 0.83 -4.15
N LEU A 56 -2.98 0.90 -3.32
CA LEU A 56 -2.82 0.14 -2.08
C LEU A 56 -2.57 1.12 -0.95
N LEU A 57 -3.54 1.23 -0.05
CA LEU A 57 -3.49 2.09 1.13
C LEU A 57 -2.88 1.34 2.31
N THR A 58 -1.95 1.99 3.02
CA THR A 58 -1.35 1.47 4.26
C THR A 58 -0.87 2.61 5.15
N SER A 59 -0.47 2.30 6.40
CA SER A 59 0.11 3.28 7.31
C SER A 59 1.64 3.25 7.30
N TYR A 60 2.27 4.36 7.75
CA TYR A 60 3.70 4.41 7.97
C TYR A 60 4.18 3.37 9.00
N LYS A 61 3.33 3.00 9.96
CA LYS A 61 3.66 1.98 10.98
C LYS A 61 4.00 0.64 10.33
N THR A 62 3.17 0.18 9.38
CA THR A 62 3.41 -1.03 8.60
C THR A 62 4.72 -0.93 7.80
N ILE A 63 4.99 0.23 7.20
CA ILE A 63 6.24 0.44 6.45
C ILE A 63 7.46 0.35 7.37
N ASN A 64 7.39 0.98 8.54
CA ASN A 64 8.49 1.01 9.49
C ASN A 64 8.74 -0.34 10.18
N SER A 65 7.67 -1.12 10.41
CA SER A 65 7.73 -2.46 11.02
C SER A 65 8.25 -3.52 10.05
N ASP A 66 7.62 -3.63 8.88
CA ASP A 66 7.77 -4.78 8.00
C ASP A 66 8.68 -4.50 6.81
N ASN A 67 8.98 -3.22 6.54
CA ASN A 67 9.72 -2.75 5.37
C ASN A 67 9.27 -3.43 4.05
N PRO A 68 7.97 -3.46 3.75
CA PRO A 68 7.41 -4.29 2.70
C PRO A 68 7.63 -3.68 1.31
N LYS A 69 7.74 -4.54 0.29
CA LYS A 69 7.83 -4.09 -1.12
C LYS A 69 6.50 -3.54 -1.67
N LEU A 70 5.36 -4.06 -1.20
CA LEU A 70 4.00 -3.72 -1.63
C LEU A 70 3.75 -3.81 -3.15
N THR A 71 4.48 -4.69 -3.83
CA THR A 71 4.36 -4.94 -5.27
C THR A 71 3.55 -6.19 -5.56
N CYS A 72 3.00 -6.29 -6.77
CA CYS A 72 2.58 -7.57 -7.32
C CYS A 72 3.85 -8.39 -7.64
N ARG A 73 3.86 -9.67 -7.28
CA ARG A 73 4.95 -10.62 -7.52
C ARG A 73 4.43 -11.91 -8.14
N LEU A 74 3.42 -11.78 -8.99
CA LEU A 74 2.95 -12.87 -9.85
C LEU A 74 3.69 -12.74 -11.19
N ASN A 75 4.20 -13.86 -11.68
CA ASN A 75 4.97 -13.91 -12.92
C ASN A 75 4.21 -13.26 -14.08
N GLY A 76 4.86 -12.32 -14.76
CA GLY A 76 4.28 -11.55 -15.87
C GLY A 76 3.35 -10.41 -15.46
N LEU A 77 3.00 -10.26 -14.16
CA LEU A 77 2.09 -9.21 -13.69
C LEU A 77 2.77 -8.13 -12.82
N GLU A 78 4.09 -8.15 -12.70
CA GLU A 78 4.85 -7.24 -11.82
C GLU A 78 4.67 -5.77 -12.19
N LYS A 79 4.59 -5.47 -13.50
CA LYS A 79 4.38 -4.13 -14.05
C LYS A 79 3.03 -3.51 -13.64
N PHE A 80 2.07 -4.34 -13.26
CA PHE A 80 0.74 -3.90 -12.82
C PHE A 80 0.65 -3.66 -11.30
N SER A 81 1.78 -3.56 -10.62
CA SER A 81 1.79 -3.22 -9.19
C SER A 81 1.02 -1.92 -8.91
N PRO A 82 0.24 -1.83 -7.80
CA PRO A 82 -0.57 -0.66 -7.50
C PRO A 82 0.28 0.56 -7.10
N THR A 83 -0.30 1.75 -7.23
CA THR A 83 0.22 2.96 -6.59
C THR A 83 0.15 2.79 -5.07
N LYS A 84 1.25 3.08 -4.37
CA LYS A 84 1.31 2.98 -2.91
C LYS A 84 0.82 4.28 -2.30
N ILE A 85 -0.14 4.19 -1.40
CA ILE A 85 -0.73 5.31 -0.68
C ILE A 85 -0.44 5.11 0.80
N ILE A 86 0.29 6.05 1.41
CA ILE A 86 0.75 5.92 2.79
C ILE A 86 0.12 7.03 3.63
N LEU A 87 -0.53 6.64 4.72
CA LEU A 87 -1.01 7.58 5.73
C LEU A 87 0.08 7.79 6.78
N ASP A 88 0.60 9.02 6.86
CA ASP A 88 1.68 9.38 7.78
C ASP A 88 1.56 10.82 8.25
N LYS A 89 0.60 11.07 9.16
CA LYS A 89 0.25 12.39 9.66
C LYS A 89 1.48 13.27 9.97
N ASP A 90 2.48 12.72 10.67
CA ASP A 90 3.61 13.47 11.22
C ASP A 90 4.93 13.25 10.45
N LEU A 91 4.89 12.56 9.31
CA LEU A 91 6.07 12.17 8.53
C LEU A 91 7.08 11.35 9.36
N LYS A 92 6.59 10.27 10.00
CA LYS A 92 7.38 9.33 10.80
C LYS A 92 7.94 8.15 10.00
N ILE A 93 7.68 8.10 8.70
CA ILE A 93 8.24 7.08 7.81
C ILE A 93 9.77 7.13 7.82
N LYS A 94 10.41 5.95 7.92
CA LYS A 94 11.87 5.83 7.85
C LYS A 94 12.34 6.09 6.42
N PHE A 95 13.27 7.06 6.23
CA PHE A 95 13.79 7.44 4.92
C PHE A 95 14.58 6.33 4.22
N ASN A 96 15.05 5.32 4.96
CA ASN A 96 15.75 4.17 4.40
C ASN A 96 14.80 3.02 3.98
N SER A 97 13.48 3.20 4.12
CA SER A 97 12.49 2.18 3.75
C SER A 97 12.59 1.81 2.26
N PHE A 98 12.37 0.52 1.96
CA PHE A 98 12.46 -0.04 0.62
C PHE A 98 11.60 0.73 -0.40
N ILE A 99 10.38 1.09 -0.02
CA ILE A 99 9.44 1.78 -0.91
C ILE A 99 9.89 3.18 -1.33
N LEU A 100 10.76 3.83 -0.55
CA LEU A 100 11.34 5.14 -0.87
C LEU A 100 12.66 5.03 -1.64
N LYS A 101 13.40 3.92 -1.48
CA LYS A 101 14.67 3.69 -2.17
C LYS A 101 14.47 3.19 -3.61
N TYR A 102 13.44 2.39 -3.86
CA TYR A 102 13.28 1.68 -5.13
C TYR A 102 12.62 2.56 -6.20
N LYS A 103 13.44 3.21 -7.02
CA LYS A 103 13.00 4.17 -8.05
C LYS A 103 12.21 3.55 -9.22
N LYS A 104 12.34 2.25 -9.48
CA LYS A 104 11.67 1.54 -10.59
C LYS A 104 10.20 1.16 -10.34
N ILE A 105 9.74 1.29 -9.09
CA ILE A 105 8.38 0.87 -8.71
C ILE A 105 7.44 2.07 -8.78
N LYS A 106 6.20 1.82 -9.25
CA LYS A 106 5.12 2.81 -9.38
C LYS A 106 5.06 3.76 -8.19
N LYS A 107 4.67 4.99 -8.49
CA LYS A 107 4.43 6.16 -7.65
C LYS A 107 4.04 5.83 -6.20
N THR A 108 4.72 6.44 -5.27
CA THR A 108 4.35 6.46 -3.86
C THR A 108 3.74 7.82 -3.53
N ILE A 109 2.59 7.83 -2.91
CA ILE A 109 1.89 9.03 -2.44
C ILE A 109 1.88 8.97 -0.92
N ILE A 110 2.28 10.05 -0.26
CA ILE A 110 2.25 10.15 1.20
C ILE A 110 1.30 11.27 1.58
N PHE A 111 0.27 10.93 2.36
CA PHE A 111 -0.63 11.92 2.95
C PHE A 111 -0.14 12.27 4.36
N HIS A 112 0.03 13.57 4.62
CA HIS A 112 0.54 14.08 5.89
C HIS A 112 -0.13 15.39 6.29
N ASN A 113 0.04 15.78 7.56
CA ASN A 113 -0.33 17.10 8.10
C ASN A 113 0.88 17.80 8.77
N SER A 114 2.10 17.38 8.43
CA SER A 114 3.31 17.95 9.01
C SER A 114 3.70 19.24 8.30
N LYS A 115 4.11 20.24 9.07
CA LYS A 115 4.70 21.51 8.57
C LYS A 115 6.23 21.44 8.44
N ASN A 116 6.86 20.31 8.70
CA ASN A 116 8.33 20.16 8.68
C ASN A 116 8.85 20.19 7.23
N SER A 117 9.30 21.36 6.80
CA SER A 117 9.79 21.63 5.43
C SER A 117 11.01 20.77 5.06
N LEU A 118 11.92 20.50 5.99
CA LEU A 118 13.11 19.68 5.74
C LEU A 118 12.73 18.24 5.39
N LYS A 119 11.83 17.62 6.17
CA LYS A 119 11.33 16.26 5.87
C LYS A 119 10.58 16.22 4.55
N ILE A 120 9.73 17.20 4.28
CA ILE A 120 8.95 17.31 3.04
C ILE A 120 9.90 17.37 1.85
N ASN A 121 10.90 18.27 1.88
CA ASN A 121 11.87 18.43 0.79
C ASN A 121 12.70 17.16 0.57
N HIS A 122 13.12 16.49 1.65
CA HIS A 122 13.83 15.22 1.54
C HIS A 122 13.00 14.12 0.84
N LEU A 123 11.73 14.00 1.19
CA LEU A 123 10.82 13.03 0.57
C LEU A 123 10.50 13.38 -0.89
N LYS A 124 10.34 14.67 -1.23
CA LYS A 124 10.17 15.13 -2.62
C LYS A 124 11.36 14.75 -3.49
N LYS A 125 12.59 14.95 -3.01
CA LYS A 125 13.82 14.51 -3.72
C LYS A 125 13.83 13.00 -4.02
N LYS A 126 13.18 12.19 -3.20
CA LYS A 126 13.01 10.74 -3.44
C LYS A 126 11.87 10.39 -4.40
N ARG A 127 11.31 11.36 -5.14
CA ARG A 127 10.19 11.20 -6.09
C ARG A 127 8.89 10.67 -5.48
N SER A 128 8.69 10.82 -4.18
CA SER A 128 7.38 10.61 -3.56
C SER A 128 6.49 11.83 -3.83
N LYS A 129 5.26 11.63 -4.28
CA LYS A 129 4.27 12.69 -4.23
C LYS A 129 3.80 12.84 -2.79
N ILE A 130 3.89 14.05 -2.28
CA ILE A 130 3.52 14.39 -0.92
C ILE A 130 2.29 15.28 -1.01
N ASN A 131 1.21 14.88 -0.35
CA ASN A 131 -0.04 15.62 -0.30
C ASN A 131 -0.37 15.94 1.15
N LEU A 132 -0.80 17.18 1.40
CA LEU A 132 -1.45 17.56 2.66
C LEU A 132 -2.82 16.89 2.77
N PHE A 133 -3.21 16.52 3.99
CA PHE A 133 -4.60 16.22 4.34
C PHE A 133 -5.41 17.51 4.38
#